data_bdd6722bf7eba7d6df578eed31e96418
#
_entry.id   bdd6722bf7eba7d6df578eed31e96418
#
_cell.length_a   1.000
_cell.length_b   1.000
_cell.length_c   1.000
_cell.angle_alpha   90.00
_cell.angle_beta   90.00
_cell.angle_gamma   90.00
#
_symmetry.space_group_name_H-M   'P 1'
#
loop_
_entity.id
_entity.type
_entity.pdbx_description
1 polymer ?
#
loop_
_entity_poly.entity_id
_entity_poly.type
_entity_poly.pdbx_seq_one_letter_code
_entity_poly.pdbx_strand_id
1 'polypeptide(L)'
;RESYTHGGTTDVLDRTFEYDSRNRMTKETAQFNDGEQAVVAYTYDDLGQLTGKTYGTGAHAIHETMDYNMQGWLTEKSSELFEMRLRYHDPESHLSDRASYTGNISSWWWKHRLINNDNDSENRLYAFTYDDLARLVDTDLYLDDSYGASNEFVENGITYDKNSNIITLNRSSLSSDDMKNYLFSYSGNQRIKDETSNSDYEYDADGNIHRDALTGFYIYYNLLNLPTVIYTEGDMGLYYTYLSDGTKIEVCGYDDNEPTRYAGSLVYNDGTFESASFGGGRIVGTNNGTNSEVHYFLTDHLGSTRVVAKVTPTGREDLDRKDYYPFGKEWAQPDMPTSDNRYTFSGKEKQHLRFQEVDYADFGARFYDSDGVHFLQQDPKIENYVSITPYNYCFGNPIIFADHDGRDAKVAIDHNSRTVTVTANIFLLAGRGVGTDVAQYMQSSIVN
;
A
#
# COMPACT_ATOMS: atom_id res chain seq x y z
N ARG A 1 -7.88 25.52 -2.58
CA ARG A 1 -9.28 25.40 -2.97
C ARG A 1 -9.37 24.67 -4.30
N GLU A 2 -10.10 23.57 -4.34
CA GLU A 2 -10.46 22.85 -5.56
C GLU A 2 -11.97 23.05 -5.81
N SER A 3 -12.39 23.14 -7.07
CA SER A 3 -13.81 23.24 -7.41
C SER A 3 -14.12 22.43 -8.65
N TYR A 4 -15.26 21.77 -8.64
CA TYR A 4 -15.78 21.00 -9.76
C TYR A 4 -17.21 21.42 -10.07
N THR A 5 -17.48 21.75 -11.33
CA THR A 5 -18.84 22.17 -11.77
C THR A 5 -19.43 21.08 -12.64
N HIS A 6 -20.56 20.54 -12.21
CA HIS A 6 -21.33 19.52 -12.90
C HIS A 6 -22.83 19.84 -12.84
N GLY A 7 -23.56 19.72 -13.96
CA GLY A 7 -25.00 19.92 -13.99
C GLY A 7 -25.51 21.30 -13.52
N GLY A 8 -24.65 22.33 -13.52
CA GLY A 8 -24.97 23.68 -13.03
C GLY A 8 -24.76 23.87 -11.52
N THR A 9 -24.31 22.84 -10.80
CA THR A 9 -23.89 22.92 -9.41
C THR A 9 -22.37 22.96 -9.35
N THR A 10 -21.81 23.75 -8.43
CA THR A 10 -20.36 23.80 -8.20
C THR A 10 -20.06 23.28 -6.80
N ASP A 11 -19.34 22.18 -6.74
CA ASP A 11 -18.80 21.63 -5.50
C ASP A 11 -17.42 22.22 -5.22
N VAL A 12 -17.13 22.42 -3.95
CA VAL A 12 -15.91 23.06 -3.49
C VAL A 12 -15.28 22.23 -2.38
N LEU A 13 -14.00 21.90 -2.55
CA LEU A 13 -13.14 21.39 -1.49
C LEU A 13 -12.21 22.52 -1.05
N ASP A 14 -12.42 23.05 0.13
CA ASP A 14 -11.52 24.01 0.75
C ASP A 14 -10.53 23.29 1.64
N ARG A 15 -9.23 23.50 1.43
CA ARG A 15 -8.15 22.98 2.27
C ARG A 15 -7.30 24.13 2.77
N THR A 16 -7.00 24.14 4.06
CA THR A 16 -6.10 25.10 4.68
C THR A 16 -4.98 24.39 5.41
N PHE A 17 -3.80 24.97 5.39
CA PHE A 17 -2.58 24.39 5.97
C PHE A 17 -1.93 25.40 6.89
N GLU A 18 -1.56 24.96 8.08
CA GLU A 18 -0.77 25.72 9.03
C GLU A 18 0.65 25.14 9.11
N TYR A 19 1.65 26.01 9.30
CA TYR A 19 3.05 25.62 9.32
C TYR A 19 3.74 26.25 10.54
N ASP A 20 4.75 25.57 11.07
CA ASP A 20 5.62 26.13 12.09
C ASP A 20 6.72 27.02 11.48
N SER A 21 7.57 27.58 12.35
CA SER A 21 8.69 28.44 11.95
C SER A 21 9.78 27.75 11.13
N ARG A 22 9.76 26.39 11.06
CA ARG A 22 10.67 25.57 10.26
C ARG A 22 10.02 25.08 8.95
N ASN A 23 8.84 25.64 8.58
CA ASN A 23 8.04 25.23 7.42
C ASN A 23 7.53 23.77 7.46
N ARG A 24 7.38 23.17 8.65
CA ARG A 24 6.74 21.88 8.80
C ARG A 24 5.23 22.09 8.97
N MET A 25 4.42 21.29 8.28
CA MET A 25 2.96 21.38 8.38
C MET A 25 2.50 20.91 9.77
N THR A 26 1.87 21.81 10.53
CA THR A 26 1.36 21.52 11.87
C THR A 26 -0.13 21.20 11.90
N LYS A 27 -0.85 21.58 10.84
CA LYS A 27 -2.27 21.27 10.74
C LYS A 27 -2.75 21.34 9.31
N GLU A 28 -3.64 20.45 8.96
CA GLU A 28 -4.47 20.51 7.78
C GLU A 28 -5.93 20.53 8.18
N THR A 29 -6.71 21.38 7.53
CA THR A 29 -8.16 21.41 7.64
C THR A 29 -8.75 21.28 6.25
N ALA A 30 -9.69 20.36 6.06
CA ALA A 30 -10.40 20.17 4.79
C ALA A 30 -11.91 20.21 5.03
N GLN A 31 -12.64 20.80 4.08
CA GLN A 31 -14.10 20.89 4.14
C GLN A 31 -14.68 20.81 2.73
N PHE A 32 -15.63 19.92 2.54
CA PHE A 32 -16.39 19.82 1.30
C PHE A 32 -17.69 20.60 1.42
N ASN A 33 -17.88 21.61 0.57
CA ASN A 33 -18.99 22.58 0.65
C ASN A 33 -19.15 23.12 2.08
N ASP A 34 -20.34 23.08 2.63
CA ASP A 34 -20.66 23.48 4.00
C ASP A 34 -20.77 22.27 4.96
N GLY A 35 -20.18 21.11 4.58
CA GLY A 35 -20.22 19.88 5.35
C GLY A 35 -19.30 19.86 6.57
N GLU A 36 -19.12 18.67 7.15
CA GLU A 36 -18.24 18.47 8.30
C GLU A 36 -16.79 18.82 7.96
N GLN A 37 -16.11 19.46 8.90
CA GLN A 37 -14.72 19.85 8.76
C GLN A 37 -13.78 18.72 9.20
N ALA A 38 -12.97 18.19 8.28
CA ALA A 38 -11.88 17.28 8.59
C ALA A 38 -10.66 18.05 9.12
N VAL A 39 -10.08 17.58 10.20
CA VAL A 39 -8.91 18.22 10.82
C VAL A 39 -7.85 17.17 11.14
N VAL A 40 -6.59 17.43 10.75
CA VAL A 40 -5.43 16.65 11.19
C VAL A 40 -4.36 17.62 11.68
N ALA A 41 -3.87 17.39 12.91
CA ALA A 41 -2.75 18.13 13.48
C ALA A 41 -1.51 17.22 13.57
N TYR A 42 -0.34 17.83 13.46
CA TYR A 42 0.95 17.16 13.43
C TYR A 42 1.91 17.74 14.45
N THR A 43 2.65 16.89 15.14
CA THR A 43 3.69 17.30 16.08
C THR A 43 5.04 16.71 15.68
N TYR A 44 6.11 17.44 15.98
CA TYR A 44 7.46 17.05 15.59
C TYR A 44 8.43 17.25 16.74
N ASP A 45 9.49 16.44 16.76
CA ASP A 45 10.62 16.64 17.65
C ASP A 45 11.58 17.71 17.15
N ASP A 46 12.67 17.91 17.90
CA ASP A 46 13.71 18.88 17.55
C ASP A 46 14.53 18.47 16.30
N LEU A 47 14.58 17.20 15.97
CA LEU A 47 15.23 16.67 14.78
C LEU A 47 14.36 16.80 13.53
N GLY A 48 13.05 17.09 13.69
CA GLY A 48 12.11 17.24 12.61
C GLY A 48 11.33 15.93 12.28
N GLN A 49 11.48 14.90 13.12
CA GLN A 49 10.71 13.68 12.97
C GLN A 49 9.27 13.89 13.44
N LEU A 50 8.32 13.28 12.75
CA LEU A 50 6.90 13.35 13.10
C LEU A 50 6.64 12.47 14.34
N THR A 51 6.31 13.10 15.47
CA THR A 51 6.08 12.38 16.74
C THR A 51 4.62 12.17 17.07
N GLY A 52 3.72 12.79 16.34
CA GLY A 52 2.29 12.56 16.57
C GLY A 52 1.40 13.15 15.50
N LYS A 53 0.22 12.54 15.39
CA LYS A 53 -0.94 13.03 14.63
C LYS A 53 -2.16 13.06 15.53
N THR A 54 -3.00 14.05 15.32
CA THR A 54 -4.32 14.09 15.96
C THR A 54 -5.37 14.21 14.88
N TYR A 55 -6.29 13.25 14.82
CA TYR A 55 -7.36 13.20 13.84
C TYR A 55 -8.68 13.65 14.50
N GLY A 56 -9.34 14.61 13.88
CA GLY A 56 -10.55 15.23 14.41
C GLY A 56 -10.27 16.26 15.50
N THR A 57 -11.31 16.64 16.22
CA THR A 57 -11.27 17.65 17.28
C THR A 57 -12.09 17.21 18.49
N GLY A 58 -11.86 17.86 19.65
CA GLY A 58 -12.61 17.63 20.88
C GLY A 58 -12.18 16.39 21.67
N ALA A 59 -13.04 15.94 22.58
CA ALA A 59 -12.71 14.89 23.55
C ALA A 59 -12.52 13.48 22.95
N HIS A 60 -13.03 13.28 21.73
CA HIS A 60 -13.00 11.99 21.03
C HIS A 60 -12.01 11.97 19.84
N ALA A 61 -11.19 13.03 19.68
CA ALA A 61 -10.11 13.01 18.69
C ALA A 61 -9.21 11.78 18.87
N ILE A 62 -8.71 11.24 17.76
CA ILE A 62 -7.79 10.10 17.78
C ILE A 62 -6.36 10.65 17.84
N HIS A 63 -5.57 10.17 18.80
CA HIS A 63 -4.18 10.59 18.98
C HIS A 63 -3.26 9.45 18.62
N GLU A 64 -2.41 9.68 17.64
CA GLU A 64 -1.38 8.75 17.21
C GLU A 64 -0.01 9.30 17.62
N THR A 65 0.80 8.49 18.28
CA THR A 65 2.19 8.79 18.66
C THR A 65 3.15 7.95 17.83
N MET A 66 4.36 8.46 17.64
CA MET A 66 5.43 7.79 16.88
C MET A 66 6.75 7.92 17.60
N ASP A 67 7.46 6.79 17.79
CA ASP A 67 8.77 6.72 18.38
C ASP A 67 9.81 6.23 17.39
N TYR A 68 11.05 6.69 17.56
CA TYR A 68 12.17 6.40 16.67
C TYR A 68 13.40 5.98 17.47
N ASN A 69 14.24 5.13 16.87
CA ASN A 69 15.53 4.81 17.44
C ASN A 69 16.59 5.87 17.13
N MET A 70 17.82 5.66 17.61
CA MET A 70 18.93 6.60 17.39
C MET A 70 19.34 6.78 15.92
N GLN A 71 19.00 5.81 15.05
CA GLN A 71 19.21 5.87 13.61
C GLN A 71 18.10 6.66 12.89
N GLY A 72 17.06 7.06 13.60
CA GLY A 72 15.87 7.71 13.03
C GLY A 72 14.87 6.75 12.40
N TRP A 73 14.99 5.44 12.66
CA TRP A 73 14.04 4.45 12.17
C TRP A 73 12.84 4.37 13.11
N LEU A 74 11.64 4.30 12.52
CA LEU A 74 10.39 4.17 13.28
C LEU A 74 10.41 2.84 14.08
N THR A 75 10.11 2.92 15.37
CA THR A 75 10.04 1.75 16.25
C THR A 75 8.65 1.46 16.76
N GLU A 76 7.82 2.50 16.90
CA GLU A 76 6.45 2.35 17.39
C GLU A 76 5.52 3.41 16.79
N LYS A 77 4.29 3.00 16.47
CA LYS A 77 3.12 3.87 16.28
C LYS A 77 2.03 3.37 17.20
N SER A 78 1.38 4.27 17.93
CA SER A 78 0.33 3.90 18.86
C SER A 78 -0.79 4.91 18.88
N SER A 79 -2.02 4.43 18.80
CA SER A 79 -3.24 5.21 18.94
C SER A 79 -4.30 4.48 19.74
N GLU A 80 -5.47 5.08 19.92
CA GLU A 80 -6.59 4.43 20.59
C GLU A 80 -7.22 3.28 19.78
N LEU A 81 -6.90 3.15 18.49
CA LEU A 81 -7.51 2.16 17.60
C LEU A 81 -6.53 1.17 17.00
N PHE A 82 -5.27 1.57 16.86
CA PHE A 82 -4.22 0.76 16.22
C PHE A 82 -2.88 1.00 16.86
N GLU A 83 -2.13 -0.05 17.08
CA GLU A 83 -0.76 -0.01 17.60
C GLU A 83 0.12 -0.93 16.78
N MET A 84 1.36 -0.51 16.51
CA MET A 84 2.37 -1.34 15.85
C MET A 84 3.76 -1.06 16.39
N ARG A 85 4.63 -2.07 16.36
CA ARG A 85 6.04 -2.00 16.75
C ARG A 85 6.91 -2.66 15.70
N LEU A 86 8.00 -2.00 15.35
CA LEU A 86 9.01 -2.50 14.43
C LEU A 86 10.31 -2.77 15.17
N ARG A 87 10.89 -3.93 14.96
CA ARG A 87 12.18 -4.33 15.52
C ARG A 87 13.18 -4.56 14.40
N TYR A 88 14.42 -4.28 14.68
CA TYR A 88 15.53 -4.35 13.73
C TYR A 88 16.61 -5.29 14.27
N HIS A 89 17.53 -4.80 15.10
CA HIS A 89 18.62 -5.55 15.71
C HIS A 89 18.27 -6.14 17.07
N ASP A 90 17.13 -5.83 17.61
CA ASP A 90 16.61 -6.18 18.92
C ASP A 90 15.22 -6.84 18.86
N PRO A 91 15.04 -7.91 18.06
CA PRO A 91 13.76 -8.62 18.00
C PRO A 91 13.38 -9.23 19.36
N GLU A 92 12.18 -9.75 19.45
CA GLU A 92 11.73 -10.52 20.61
C GLU A 92 12.73 -11.65 20.94
N SER A 93 12.90 -11.98 22.23
CA SER A 93 13.96 -12.87 22.71
C SER A 93 14.00 -14.25 22.05
N HIS A 94 12.84 -14.78 21.64
CA HIS A 94 12.71 -16.05 20.91
C HIS A 94 13.05 -15.95 19.41
N LEU A 95 13.23 -14.71 18.88
CA LEU A 95 13.57 -14.39 17.49
C LEU A 95 14.97 -13.78 17.38
N SER A 96 15.83 -13.99 18.36
CA SER A 96 17.16 -13.35 18.41
C SER A 96 18.07 -13.68 17.23
N ASP A 97 17.83 -14.80 16.56
CA ASP A 97 18.51 -15.22 15.32
C ASP A 97 18.08 -14.40 14.08
N ARG A 98 16.98 -13.68 14.19
CA ARG A 98 16.43 -12.79 13.12
C ARG A 98 16.95 -11.34 13.19
N ALA A 99 17.81 -11.01 14.16
CA ALA A 99 18.34 -9.65 14.33
C ALA A 99 18.99 -9.11 13.05
N SER A 100 18.59 -7.92 12.61
CA SER A 100 19.13 -7.26 11.43
C SER A 100 19.86 -5.97 11.79
N TYR A 101 21.10 -5.83 11.35
CA TYR A 101 21.92 -4.64 11.55
C TYR A 101 22.04 -3.76 10.29
N THR A 102 21.33 -4.14 9.21
CA THR A 102 21.37 -3.46 7.90
C THR A 102 20.19 -2.53 7.67
N GLY A 103 19.28 -2.42 8.63
CA GLY A 103 18.04 -1.63 8.51
C GLY A 103 16.83 -2.45 8.08
N ASN A 104 16.98 -3.73 7.78
CA ASN A 104 15.83 -4.60 7.58
C ASN A 104 15.06 -4.76 8.90
N ILE A 105 13.75 -4.77 8.80
CA ILE A 105 12.86 -5.05 9.93
C ILE A 105 12.91 -6.55 10.20
N SER A 106 13.30 -6.95 11.40
CA SER A 106 13.37 -8.35 11.83
C SER A 106 12.02 -8.90 12.27
N SER A 107 11.20 -8.04 12.90
CA SER A 107 9.84 -8.37 13.29
C SER A 107 8.94 -7.14 13.28
N TRP A 108 7.66 -7.40 13.06
CA TRP A 108 6.60 -6.40 13.07
C TRP A 108 5.44 -6.92 13.89
N TRP A 109 5.24 -6.32 15.07
CA TRP A 109 4.10 -6.58 15.95
C TRP A 109 3.02 -5.53 15.70
N TRP A 110 1.74 -5.93 15.72
CA TRP A 110 0.61 -5.00 15.65
C TRP A 110 -0.63 -5.53 16.36
N LYS A 111 -1.55 -4.61 16.64
CA LYS A 111 -2.80 -4.87 17.34
C LYS A 111 -3.85 -3.85 16.92
N HIS A 112 -5.05 -4.34 16.60
CA HIS A 112 -6.25 -3.52 16.53
C HIS A 112 -6.86 -3.40 17.92
N ARG A 113 -7.22 -2.19 18.35
CA ARG A 113 -7.88 -1.95 19.65
C ARG A 113 -9.37 -1.73 19.39
N LEU A 114 -10.22 -2.57 19.98
CA LEU A 114 -11.68 -2.49 19.84
C LEU A 114 -12.25 -1.35 20.68
N ILE A 115 -13.15 -0.53 20.09
CA ILE A 115 -13.75 0.63 20.80
C ILE A 115 -14.57 0.20 22.03
N ASN A 116 -15.15 -1.00 22.02
CA ASN A 116 -16.08 -1.48 23.05
C ASN A 116 -15.66 -2.75 23.78
N ASN A 117 -14.48 -3.30 23.49
CA ASN A 117 -14.05 -4.57 24.08
C ASN A 117 -12.52 -4.70 24.14
N ASP A 118 -11.93 -4.23 25.24
CA ASP A 118 -10.47 -4.32 25.46
C ASP A 118 -9.92 -5.75 25.54
N ASN A 119 -10.80 -6.77 25.65
CA ASN A 119 -10.41 -8.16 25.81
C ASN A 119 -10.33 -8.95 24.48
N ASP A 120 -10.77 -8.36 23.36
CA ASP A 120 -10.86 -9.07 22.07
C ASP A 120 -9.80 -8.64 21.04
N SER A 121 -8.72 -8.05 21.49
CA SER A 121 -7.66 -7.61 20.62
C SER A 121 -6.58 -8.68 20.53
N GLU A 122 -6.58 -9.42 19.44
CA GLU A 122 -5.51 -10.35 19.12
C GLU A 122 -4.21 -9.59 18.79
N ASN A 123 -3.14 -10.00 19.46
CA ASN A 123 -1.79 -9.55 19.13
C ASN A 123 -1.27 -10.37 17.95
N ARG A 124 -0.66 -9.72 16.97
CA ARG A 124 -0.06 -10.34 15.81
C ARG A 124 1.39 -9.92 15.69
N LEU A 125 2.25 -10.86 15.36
CA LEU A 125 3.67 -10.61 15.18
C LEU A 125 4.16 -11.34 13.94
N TYR A 126 4.59 -10.61 12.93
CA TYR A 126 5.39 -11.17 11.85
C TYR A 126 6.87 -11.17 12.22
N ALA A 127 7.54 -12.28 11.94
CA ALA A 127 9.00 -12.38 11.91
C ALA A 127 9.45 -12.65 10.47
N PHE A 128 10.50 -11.96 10.03
CA PHE A 128 10.94 -11.95 8.64
C PHE A 128 12.31 -12.60 8.48
N THR A 129 12.46 -13.33 7.38
CA THR A 129 13.76 -13.85 6.92
C THR A 129 14.08 -13.26 5.55
N TYR A 130 15.34 -12.86 5.39
CA TYR A 130 15.83 -12.25 4.15
C TYR A 130 17.01 -13.06 3.58
N ASP A 131 17.17 -13.00 2.27
CA ASP A 131 18.37 -13.52 1.63
C ASP A 131 19.55 -12.52 1.67
N ASP A 132 20.69 -12.91 1.10
CA ASP A 132 21.91 -12.08 1.07
C ASP A 132 21.75 -10.76 0.28
N LEU A 133 20.71 -10.63 -0.53
CA LEU A 133 20.34 -9.40 -1.26
C LEU A 133 19.27 -8.60 -0.53
N ALA A 134 18.97 -8.96 0.71
CA ALA A 134 17.92 -8.33 1.54
C ALA A 134 16.49 -8.49 0.98
N ARG A 135 16.23 -9.51 0.13
CA ARG A 135 14.91 -9.84 -0.36
C ARG A 135 14.20 -10.76 0.65
N LEU A 136 12.90 -10.57 0.83
CA LEU A 136 12.08 -11.39 1.71
C LEU A 136 11.97 -12.82 1.18
N VAL A 137 12.27 -13.83 2.00
CA VAL A 137 12.18 -15.25 1.63
C VAL A 137 11.19 -16.04 2.47
N ASP A 138 11.00 -15.67 3.73
CA ASP A 138 10.04 -16.33 4.63
C ASP A 138 9.45 -15.35 5.63
N THR A 139 8.21 -15.64 6.04
CA THR A 139 7.53 -14.98 7.15
C THR A 139 6.95 -16.03 8.09
N ASP A 140 7.08 -15.79 9.39
CA ASP A 140 6.36 -16.52 10.43
C ASP A 140 5.37 -15.59 11.11
N LEU A 141 4.15 -16.04 11.35
CA LEU A 141 3.15 -15.32 12.12
C LEU A 141 3.02 -15.93 13.51
N TYR A 142 3.01 -15.08 14.53
CA TYR A 142 2.72 -15.44 15.92
C TYR A 142 1.47 -14.71 16.39
N LEU A 143 0.56 -15.43 17.02
CA LEU A 143 -0.72 -14.93 17.49
C LEU A 143 -0.72 -14.95 19.03
N ASP A 144 -1.33 -13.94 19.66
CA ASP A 144 -1.59 -13.88 21.11
C ASP A 144 -0.36 -14.14 21.99
N ASP A 145 0.77 -13.51 21.68
CA ASP A 145 2.05 -13.66 22.39
C ASP A 145 2.52 -15.13 22.47
N SER A 146 2.04 -16.00 21.57
CA SER A 146 2.47 -17.40 21.50
C SER A 146 3.93 -17.49 21.08
N TYR A 147 4.65 -18.53 21.57
CA TYR A 147 6.01 -18.84 21.15
C TYR A 147 6.05 -19.80 19.95
N GLY A 148 4.90 -20.29 19.50
CA GLY A 148 4.77 -21.15 18.34
C GLY A 148 4.25 -20.37 17.14
N ALA A 149 4.92 -20.48 16.00
CA ALA A 149 4.45 -19.87 14.76
C ALA A 149 3.13 -20.50 14.30
N SER A 150 2.20 -19.66 13.86
CA SER A 150 1.01 -20.08 13.14
C SER A 150 1.36 -20.40 11.69
N ASN A 151 0.61 -21.32 11.09
CA ASN A 151 0.68 -21.57 9.65
C ASN A 151 -0.33 -20.74 8.85
N GLU A 152 -1.08 -19.85 9.51
CA GLU A 152 -2.09 -18.99 8.90
C GLU A 152 -1.45 -17.67 8.45
N PHE A 153 -1.99 -17.11 7.38
CA PHE A 153 -1.64 -15.77 6.87
C PHE A 153 -0.14 -15.52 6.67
N VAL A 154 0.62 -16.52 6.24
CA VAL A 154 2.06 -16.38 5.98
C VAL A 154 2.37 -16.41 4.48
N GLU A 155 3.43 -15.73 4.10
CA GLU A 155 4.10 -15.83 2.80
C GLU A 155 5.48 -16.44 3.04
N ASN A 156 5.74 -17.63 2.50
CA ASN A 156 6.98 -18.36 2.73
C ASN A 156 7.46 -19.14 1.50
N GLY A 157 8.64 -19.72 1.60
CA GLY A 157 9.28 -20.46 0.50
C GLY A 157 9.46 -19.58 -0.73
N ILE A 158 9.70 -18.29 -0.55
CA ILE A 158 9.90 -17.35 -1.65
C ILE A 158 11.31 -17.53 -2.20
N THR A 159 11.39 -17.86 -3.46
CA THR A 159 12.67 -17.98 -4.16
C THR A 159 12.73 -17.07 -5.37
N TYR A 160 13.92 -16.66 -5.72
CA TYR A 160 14.17 -15.69 -6.78
C TYR A 160 15.19 -16.21 -7.77
N ASP A 161 15.07 -15.79 -9.02
CA ASP A 161 16.16 -15.92 -9.98
C ASP A 161 17.22 -14.81 -9.81
N LYS A 162 18.20 -14.79 -10.71
CA LYS A 162 19.29 -13.80 -10.68
C LYS A 162 18.85 -12.36 -10.96
N ASN A 163 17.71 -12.18 -11.62
CA ASN A 163 17.13 -10.88 -11.93
C ASN A 163 16.07 -10.47 -10.90
N SER A 164 15.94 -11.21 -9.79
CA SER A 164 14.92 -11.01 -8.76
C SER A 164 13.48 -11.25 -9.22
N ASN A 165 13.28 -12.04 -10.28
CA ASN A 165 11.96 -12.59 -10.55
C ASN A 165 11.60 -13.62 -9.48
N ILE A 166 10.38 -13.59 -8.95
CA ILE A 166 9.88 -14.57 -7.97
C ILE A 166 9.61 -15.88 -8.71
N ILE A 167 10.29 -16.96 -8.34
CA ILE A 167 10.10 -18.30 -8.91
C ILE A 167 9.04 -19.08 -8.13
N THR A 168 9.14 -19.06 -6.80
CA THR A 168 8.15 -19.71 -5.91
C THR A 168 7.64 -18.74 -4.87
N LEU A 169 6.39 -18.92 -4.48
CA LEU A 169 5.74 -18.24 -3.37
C LEU A 169 4.65 -19.16 -2.83
N ASN A 170 4.67 -19.42 -1.53
CA ASN A 170 3.57 -20.10 -0.86
C ASN A 170 2.81 -19.08 0.01
N ARG A 171 1.50 -19.09 -0.07
CA ARG A 171 0.63 -18.21 0.72
C ARG A 171 -0.44 -19.05 1.39
N SER A 172 -0.50 -19.01 2.72
CA SER A 172 -1.56 -19.66 3.50
C SER A 172 -2.64 -18.65 3.89
N SER A 173 -3.86 -19.12 4.06
CA SER A 173 -4.99 -18.32 4.55
C SER A 173 -5.39 -18.75 5.97
N LEU A 174 -6.59 -18.38 6.43
CA LEU A 174 -7.16 -18.77 7.73
C LEU A 174 -7.26 -20.31 7.93
N SER A 175 -7.33 -21.06 6.83
CA SER A 175 -7.28 -22.52 6.87
C SER A 175 -5.95 -22.98 6.27
N SER A 176 -5.21 -23.82 7.00
CA SER A 176 -3.99 -24.45 6.49
C SER A 176 -4.24 -25.32 5.23
N ASP A 177 -5.50 -25.70 4.98
CA ASP A 177 -5.89 -26.46 3.81
C ASP A 177 -6.04 -25.59 2.55
N ASP A 178 -6.09 -24.26 2.70
CA ASP A 178 -6.19 -23.27 1.62
C ASP A 178 -4.84 -22.66 1.24
N MET A 179 -3.77 -23.42 1.34
CA MET A 179 -2.46 -22.97 0.91
C MET A 179 -2.39 -22.86 -0.62
N LYS A 180 -2.14 -21.65 -1.12
CA LYS A 180 -1.80 -21.40 -2.52
C LYS A 180 -0.30 -21.52 -2.70
N ASN A 181 0.12 -22.44 -3.54
CA ASN A 181 1.53 -22.61 -3.92
C ASN A 181 1.69 -22.10 -5.34
N TYR A 182 2.50 -21.09 -5.55
CA TYR A 182 2.80 -20.54 -6.86
C TYR A 182 4.18 -21.02 -7.32
N LEU A 183 4.26 -21.46 -8.57
CA LEU A 183 5.51 -21.79 -9.26
C LEU A 183 5.46 -21.13 -10.65
N PHE A 184 6.34 -20.17 -10.86
CA PHE A 184 6.36 -19.37 -12.09
C PHE A 184 7.53 -19.68 -12.98
N SER A 185 7.27 -19.79 -14.28
CA SER A 185 8.27 -19.92 -15.35
C SER A 185 8.43 -18.62 -16.11
N TYR A 186 9.65 -18.35 -16.55
CA TYR A 186 10.02 -17.09 -17.19
C TYR A 186 10.72 -17.28 -18.53
N SER A 187 10.53 -16.30 -19.44
CA SER A 187 11.36 -16.08 -20.62
C SER A 187 12.01 -14.70 -20.49
N GLY A 188 13.31 -14.65 -20.16
CA GLY A 188 13.94 -13.42 -19.70
C GLY A 188 13.30 -12.93 -18.39
N ASN A 189 12.75 -11.72 -18.38
CA ASN A 189 12.02 -11.15 -17.23
C ASN A 189 10.49 -11.27 -17.35
N GLN A 190 9.99 -11.77 -18.47
CA GLN A 190 8.57 -11.99 -18.65
C GLN A 190 8.15 -13.33 -18.02
N ARG A 191 7.21 -13.30 -17.10
CA ARG A 191 6.56 -14.48 -16.53
C ARG A 191 5.68 -15.10 -17.61
N ILE A 192 5.99 -16.30 -18.06
CA ILE A 192 5.26 -16.93 -19.16
C ILE A 192 4.18 -17.89 -18.67
N LYS A 193 4.29 -18.39 -17.44
CA LYS A 193 3.38 -19.41 -16.94
C LYS A 193 3.32 -19.48 -15.42
N ASP A 194 2.13 -19.74 -14.88
CA ASP A 194 1.95 -20.34 -13.57
C ASP A 194 1.86 -21.87 -13.76
N GLU A 195 2.90 -22.58 -13.32
CA GLU A 195 3.01 -24.03 -13.46
C GLU A 195 2.01 -24.76 -12.54
N THR A 196 1.55 -24.12 -11.45
CA THR A 196 0.64 -24.72 -10.49
C THR A 196 -0.77 -24.83 -11.08
N SER A 197 -1.29 -23.75 -11.68
CA SER A 197 -2.58 -23.74 -12.36
C SER A 197 -2.50 -24.20 -13.82
N ASN A 198 -1.29 -24.37 -14.36
CA ASN A 198 -0.98 -24.64 -15.76
C ASN A 198 -1.56 -23.57 -16.71
N SER A 199 -1.57 -22.30 -16.27
CA SER A 199 -2.09 -21.16 -17.02
C SER A 199 -0.96 -20.29 -17.56
N ASP A 200 -1.15 -19.77 -18.78
CA ASP A 200 -0.14 -19.00 -19.50
C ASP A 200 -0.40 -17.49 -19.36
N TYR A 201 0.69 -16.72 -19.21
CA TYR A 201 0.70 -15.26 -19.34
C TYR A 201 0.97 -14.87 -20.78
N GLU A 202 0.33 -13.80 -21.24
CA GLU A 202 0.59 -13.21 -22.53
C GLU A 202 1.00 -11.74 -22.37
N TYR A 203 1.84 -11.26 -23.27
CA TYR A 203 2.34 -9.88 -23.25
C TYR A 203 2.05 -9.19 -24.60
N ASP A 204 1.83 -7.88 -24.53
CA ASP A 204 1.81 -7.04 -25.70
C ASP A 204 3.24 -6.76 -26.23
N ALA A 205 3.35 -6.00 -27.33
CA ALA A 205 4.65 -5.69 -27.94
C ALA A 205 5.54 -4.78 -27.08
N ASP A 206 4.95 -4.02 -26.16
CA ASP A 206 5.64 -3.11 -25.24
C ASP A 206 6.02 -3.80 -23.91
N GLY A 207 5.69 -5.10 -23.78
CA GLY A 207 6.01 -5.92 -22.62
C GLY A 207 5.04 -5.77 -21.45
N ASN A 208 3.86 -5.22 -21.66
CA ASN A 208 2.80 -5.21 -20.66
C ASN A 208 2.06 -6.54 -20.65
N ILE A 209 1.59 -6.99 -19.49
CA ILE A 209 0.78 -8.21 -19.39
C ILE A 209 -0.56 -8.00 -20.10
N HIS A 210 -0.75 -8.69 -21.22
CA HIS A 210 -1.99 -8.67 -21.98
C HIS A 210 -3.00 -9.69 -21.43
N ARG A 211 -2.53 -10.85 -20.98
CA ARG A 211 -3.33 -11.87 -20.30
C ARG A 211 -2.65 -12.28 -19.00
N ASP A 212 -3.37 -12.12 -17.90
CA ASP A 212 -2.92 -12.57 -16.59
C ASP A 212 -3.38 -14.01 -16.35
N ALA A 213 -2.44 -14.89 -16.04
CA ALA A 213 -2.69 -16.31 -15.83
C ALA A 213 -3.45 -16.61 -14.52
N LEU A 214 -3.28 -15.81 -13.47
CA LEU A 214 -3.88 -16.03 -12.16
C LEU A 214 -5.34 -15.62 -12.13
N THR A 215 -5.66 -14.50 -12.75
CA THR A 215 -7.01 -13.91 -12.75
C THR A 215 -7.81 -14.28 -13.99
N GLY A 216 -7.13 -14.62 -15.10
CA GLY A 216 -7.74 -14.81 -16.40
C GLY A 216 -8.16 -13.52 -17.10
N PHE A 217 -7.74 -12.36 -16.56
CA PHE A 217 -8.04 -11.07 -17.17
C PHE A 217 -7.23 -10.80 -18.43
N TYR A 218 -7.90 -10.17 -19.39
CA TYR A 218 -7.30 -9.54 -20.57
C TYR A 218 -7.20 -8.04 -20.33
N ILE A 219 -6.04 -7.45 -20.64
CA ILE A 219 -5.73 -6.06 -20.36
C ILE A 219 -5.22 -5.40 -21.66
N TYR A 220 -5.80 -4.27 -22.01
CA TYR A 220 -5.32 -3.41 -23.10
C TYR A 220 -4.77 -2.11 -22.56
N TYR A 221 -3.78 -1.57 -23.25
CA TYR A 221 -3.03 -0.40 -22.80
C TYR A 221 -3.05 0.73 -23.83
N ASN A 222 -2.84 1.95 -23.37
CA ASN A 222 -2.60 3.11 -24.22
C ASN A 222 -1.08 3.30 -24.50
N LEU A 223 -0.74 4.36 -25.24
CA LEU A 223 0.65 4.69 -25.57
C LEU A 223 1.53 5.08 -24.37
N LEU A 224 0.94 5.29 -23.20
CA LEU A 224 1.65 5.53 -21.93
C LEU A 224 1.78 4.25 -21.09
N ASN A 225 1.44 3.09 -21.66
CA ASN A 225 1.38 1.79 -20.97
C ASN A 225 0.41 1.78 -19.77
N LEU A 226 -0.64 2.61 -19.79
CA LEU A 226 -1.68 2.60 -18.77
C LEU A 226 -2.85 1.74 -19.25
N PRO A 227 -3.44 0.89 -18.38
CA PRO A 227 -4.57 0.03 -18.74
C PRO A 227 -5.76 0.87 -19.22
N THR A 228 -6.32 0.54 -20.37
CA THR A 228 -7.53 1.19 -20.90
C THR A 228 -8.75 0.29 -20.76
N VAL A 229 -8.55 -1.01 -20.75
CA VAL A 229 -9.61 -2.00 -20.58
C VAL A 229 -9.05 -3.17 -19.78
N ILE A 230 -9.81 -3.65 -18.79
CA ILE A 230 -9.58 -4.91 -18.09
C ILE A 230 -10.87 -5.73 -18.16
N TYR A 231 -10.84 -6.95 -18.70
CA TYR A 231 -12.04 -7.79 -18.86
C TYR A 231 -11.70 -9.28 -18.77
N THR A 232 -12.73 -10.13 -18.61
CA THR A 232 -12.62 -11.60 -18.72
C THR A 232 -13.37 -12.11 -19.96
N GLU A 233 -13.03 -13.32 -20.44
CA GLU A 233 -13.80 -13.96 -21.52
C GLU A 233 -15.26 -14.16 -21.11
N GLY A 234 -16.17 -13.52 -21.82
CA GLY A 234 -17.62 -13.64 -21.62
C GLY A 234 -18.19 -12.72 -20.56
N ASP A 235 -17.39 -11.88 -19.95
CA ASP A 235 -17.84 -10.89 -18.98
C ASP A 235 -17.37 -9.48 -19.32
N MET A 236 -18.06 -8.53 -18.74
CA MET A 236 -17.93 -7.11 -19.03
C MET A 236 -16.84 -6.49 -18.15
N GLY A 237 -15.96 -5.72 -18.77
CA GLY A 237 -14.76 -5.19 -18.15
C GLY A 237 -14.90 -3.77 -17.60
N LEU A 238 -13.79 -3.28 -17.02
CA LEU A 238 -13.59 -1.88 -16.67
C LEU A 238 -12.89 -1.14 -17.83
N TYR A 239 -13.37 0.05 -18.10
CA TYR A 239 -12.81 0.98 -19.09
C TYR A 239 -12.24 2.20 -18.40
N TYR A 240 -11.02 2.56 -18.73
CA TYR A 240 -10.29 3.67 -18.11
C TYR A 240 -10.06 4.78 -19.12
N THR A 241 -10.29 6.02 -18.71
CA THR A 241 -10.00 7.21 -19.50
C THR A 241 -8.95 8.06 -18.79
N TYR A 242 -7.96 8.49 -19.56
CA TYR A 242 -6.84 9.30 -19.06
C TYR A 242 -6.68 10.59 -19.86
N LEU A 243 -6.13 11.61 -19.22
CA LEU A 243 -5.56 12.77 -19.90
C LEU A 243 -4.25 12.39 -20.61
N SER A 244 -3.74 13.28 -21.45
CA SER A 244 -2.50 13.05 -22.20
C SER A 244 -1.23 12.95 -21.33
N ASP A 245 -1.28 13.40 -20.09
CA ASP A 245 -0.20 13.28 -19.10
C ASP A 245 -0.29 11.99 -18.26
N GLY A 246 -1.29 11.14 -18.50
CA GLY A 246 -1.54 9.90 -17.75
C GLY A 246 -2.44 10.06 -16.53
N THR A 247 -2.98 11.25 -16.28
CA THR A 247 -3.93 11.45 -15.17
C THR A 247 -5.24 10.70 -15.47
N LYS A 248 -5.63 9.76 -14.61
CA LYS A 248 -6.90 9.04 -14.69
C LYS A 248 -8.05 10.00 -14.38
N ILE A 249 -9.05 10.06 -15.26
CA ILE A 249 -10.21 10.95 -15.15
C ILE A 249 -11.53 10.20 -15.04
N GLU A 250 -11.60 8.97 -15.54
CA GLU A 250 -12.84 8.19 -15.49
C GLU A 250 -12.56 6.69 -15.48
N VAL A 251 -13.36 5.95 -14.75
CA VAL A 251 -13.49 4.49 -14.83
C VAL A 251 -14.97 4.15 -14.98
N CYS A 252 -15.29 3.29 -15.94
CA CYS A 252 -16.67 2.89 -16.25
C CYS A 252 -16.73 1.38 -16.47
N GLY A 253 -17.76 0.70 -15.96
CA GLY A 253 -18.09 -0.68 -16.31
C GLY A 253 -18.77 -0.76 -17.68
N TYR A 254 -18.76 -1.90 -18.34
CA TYR A 254 -19.33 -2.10 -19.70
C TYR A 254 -20.84 -1.78 -19.77
N ASP A 255 -21.62 -2.28 -18.79
CA ASP A 255 -23.07 -2.00 -18.69
C ASP A 255 -23.38 -0.89 -17.68
N ASP A 256 -22.36 -0.21 -17.20
CA ASP A 256 -22.48 0.77 -16.15
C ASP A 256 -22.64 2.16 -16.78
N ASN A 257 -23.85 2.69 -16.71
CA ASN A 257 -24.08 4.09 -17.03
C ASN A 257 -23.66 5.02 -15.86
N GLU A 258 -23.00 4.48 -14.85
CA GLU A 258 -22.61 5.17 -13.62
C GLU A 258 -21.09 5.27 -13.48
N PRO A 259 -20.41 6.08 -14.31
CA PRO A 259 -18.95 6.17 -14.28
C PRO A 259 -18.45 6.82 -13.00
N THR A 260 -17.34 6.28 -12.49
CA THR A 260 -16.52 6.96 -11.47
C THR A 260 -15.64 8.01 -12.15
N ARG A 261 -15.76 9.27 -11.74
CA ARG A 261 -14.99 10.41 -12.27
C ARG A 261 -14.07 11.00 -11.23
N TYR A 262 -12.86 11.33 -11.67
CA TYR A 262 -11.80 11.89 -10.84
C TYR A 262 -11.52 13.34 -11.26
N ALA A 263 -11.61 14.27 -10.31
CA ALA A 263 -11.35 15.69 -10.52
C ALA A 263 -10.40 16.20 -9.41
N GLY A 264 -9.10 15.97 -9.58
CA GLY A 264 -8.11 16.22 -8.53
C GLY A 264 -8.34 15.32 -7.31
N SER A 265 -8.59 15.94 -6.15
CA SER A 265 -8.91 15.21 -4.91
C SER A 265 -10.35 14.70 -4.84
N LEU A 266 -11.22 15.15 -5.73
CA LEU A 266 -12.66 14.85 -5.74
C LEU A 266 -12.97 13.62 -6.58
N VAL A 267 -13.86 12.78 -6.10
CA VAL A 267 -14.37 11.59 -6.79
C VAL A 267 -15.89 11.60 -6.83
N TYR A 268 -16.46 11.25 -7.97
CA TYR A 268 -17.89 11.23 -8.23
C TYR A 268 -18.29 9.88 -8.83
N ASN A 269 -19.42 9.34 -8.38
CA ASN A 269 -20.12 8.22 -9.01
C ASN A 269 -21.40 8.71 -9.66
N ASP A 270 -21.56 8.49 -10.97
CA ASP A 270 -22.71 8.97 -11.75
C ASP A 270 -23.08 10.45 -11.48
N GLY A 271 -22.05 11.29 -11.39
CA GLY A 271 -22.24 12.72 -11.07
C GLY A 271 -22.61 13.03 -9.63
N THR A 272 -22.72 12.03 -8.76
CA THR A 272 -22.95 12.17 -7.34
C THR A 272 -21.62 12.22 -6.60
N PHE A 273 -21.44 13.15 -5.67
CA PHE A 273 -20.22 13.22 -4.86
C PHE A 273 -20.03 11.93 -4.06
N GLU A 274 -18.93 11.24 -4.33
CA GLU A 274 -18.53 10.04 -3.60
C GLU A 274 -17.60 10.39 -2.45
N SER A 275 -16.48 11.06 -2.76
CA SER A 275 -15.51 11.39 -1.73
C SER A 275 -14.47 12.42 -2.17
N ALA A 276 -13.75 12.98 -1.19
CA ALA A 276 -12.63 13.88 -1.41
C ALA A 276 -11.45 13.49 -0.50
N SER A 277 -10.22 13.43 -1.05
CA SER A 277 -9.03 13.10 -0.27
C SER A 277 -8.45 14.31 0.46
N PHE A 278 -7.92 14.06 1.66
CA PHE A 278 -7.09 14.98 2.44
C PHE A 278 -5.99 14.19 3.16
N GLY A 279 -5.04 14.86 3.84
CA GLY A 279 -3.87 14.21 4.40
C GLY A 279 -4.10 13.20 5.53
N GLY A 280 -5.31 13.11 6.08
CA GLY A 280 -5.67 12.17 7.14
C GLY A 280 -6.72 11.13 6.75
N GLY A 281 -7.18 11.11 5.49
CA GLY A 281 -8.23 10.20 5.06
C GLY A 281 -9.10 10.77 3.94
N ARG A 282 -10.42 10.60 4.05
CA ARG A 282 -11.39 11.05 3.05
C ARG A 282 -12.62 11.70 3.69
N ILE A 283 -13.15 12.72 3.04
CA ILE A 283 -14.51 13.20 3.25
C ILE A 283 -15.40 12.39 2.32
N VAL A 284 -16.35 11.65 2.85
CA VAL A 284 -17.17 10.68 2.11
C VAL A 284 -18.60 11.21 1.98
N GLY A 285 -19.16 11.17 0.77
CA GLY A 285 -20.54 11.53 0.50
C GLY A 285 -21.51 10.52 1.10
N THR A 286 -22.56 11.02 1.74
CA THR A 286 -23.66 10.23 2.28
C THR A 286 -24.99 10.71 1.75
N ASN A 287 -26.03 9.91 1.86
CA ASN A 287 -27.36 10.27 1.41
C ASN A 287 -27.38 10.79 -0.05
N ASN A 288 -26.83 9.99 -0.98
CA ASN A 288 -26.63 10.34 -2.40
C ASN A 288 -25.87 11.67 -2.57
N GLY A 289 -24.76 11.82 -1.86
CA GLY A 289 -23.87 12.97 -1.97
C GLY A 289 -24.40 14.30 -1.42
N THR A 290 -25.61 14.30 -0.82
CA THR A 290 -26.20 15.52 -0.25
C THR A 290 -25.60 15.92 1.10
N ASN A 291 -25.05 14.96 1.82
CA ASN A 291 -24.31 15.13 3.06
C ASN A 291 -22.92 14.55 2.93
N SER A 292 -22.04 14.88 3.86
CA SER A 292 -20.72 14.29 3.93
C SER A 292 -20.32 13.99 5.37
N GLU A 293 -19.43 13.00 5.54
CA GLU A 293 -18.82 12.65 6.81
C GLU A 293 -17.34 12.43 6.64
N VAL A 294 -16.58 12.51 7.74
CA VAL A 294 -15.13 12.42 7.71
C VAL A 294 -14.68 11.03 8.14
N HIS A 295 -13.97 10.32 7.25
CA HIS A 295 -13.33 9.05 7.51
C HIS A 295 -11.82 9.27 7.65
N TYR A 296 -11.28 9.01 8.85
CA TYR A 296 -9.87 9.08 9.14
C TYR A 296 -9.20 7.73 8.91
N PHE A 297 -8.02 7.74 8.30
CA PHE A 297 -7.26 6.54 7.98
C PHE A 297 -6.04 6.45 8.90
N LEU A 298 -6.03 5.42 9.75
CA LEU A 298 -4.86 5.05 10.51
C LEU A 298 -4.08 4.02 9.66
N THR A 299 -2.84 4.37 9.36
CA THR A 299 -2.01 3.60 8.44
C THR A 299 -0.83 2.96 9.17
N ASP A 300 -0.29 1.89 8.59
CA ASP A 300 1.01 1.37 9.00
C ASP A 300 2.17 2.25 8.48
N HIS A 301 3.39 1.79 8.66
CA HIS A 301 4.60 2.50 8.22
C HIS A 301 4.77 2.53 6.69
N LEU A 302 4.11 1.63 5.95
CA LEU A 302 4.10 1.59 4.49
C LEU A 302 3.01 2.49 3.88
N GLY A 303 2.14 3.07 4.72
CA GLY A 303 0.98 3.85 4.30
C GLY A 303 -0.26 3.02 4.00
N SER A 304 -0.26 1.71 4.28
CA SER A 304 -1.43 0.85 4.10
C SER A 304 -2.48 1.17 5.16
N THR A 305 -3.73 1.29 4.75
CA THR A 305 -4.86 1.58 5.64
C THR A 305 -5.13 0.39 6.56
N ARG A 306 -4.95 0.57 7.86
CA ARG A 306 -5.18 -0.47 8.88
C ARG A 306 -6.52 -0.31 9.58
N VAL A 307 -6.95 0.93 9.80
CA VAL A 307 -8.26 1.27 10.37
C VAL A 307 -8.84 2.46 9.63
N VAL A 308 -10.11 2.37 9.28
CA VAL A 308 -10.94 3.52 8.89
C VAL A 308 -11.84 3.86 10.06
N ALA A 309 -11.75 5.08 10.56
CA ALA A 309 -12.49 5.51 11.73
C ALA A 309 -13.20 6.85 11.50
N LYS A 310 -14.30 7.03 12.22
CA LYS A 310 -15.05 8.28 12.28
C LYS A 310 -14.99 8.84 13.71
N VAL A 311 -14.78 10.14 13.83
CA VAL A 311 -14.84 10.87 15.09
C VAL A 311 -16.19 11.58 15.17
N THR A 312 -16.96 11.29 16.21
CA THR A 312 -18.28 11.91 16.43
C THR A 312 -18.29 12.72 17.73
N PRO A 313 -19.27 13.60 17.95
CA PRO A 313 -19.39 14.33 19.23
C PRO A 313 -19.56 13.42 20.45
N THR A 314 -20.03 12.18 20.27
CA THR A 314 -20.35 11.22 21.31
C THR A 314 -19.36 10.08 21.46
N GLY A 315 -18.41 9.93 20.51
CA GLY A 315 -17.47 8.82 20.54
C GLY A 315 -16.65 8.69 19.24
N ARG A 316 -16.09 7.51 19.08
CA ARG A 316 -15.41 7.07 17.87
C ARG A 316 -16.17 5.88 17.29
N GLU A 317 -16.20 5.78 15.99
CA GLU A 317 -16.76 4.62 15.28
C GLU A 317 -15.64 3.99 14.44
N ASP A 318 -15.58 2.68 14.46
CA ASP A 318 -14.63 1.87 13.73
C ASP A 318 -15.38 1.29 12.51
N LEU A 319 -15.02 1.74 11.34
CA LEU A 319 -15.77 1.45 10.10
C LEU A 319 -15.14 0.31 9.31
N ASP A 320 -13.80 0.18 9.39
CA ASP A 320 -13.06 -0.81 8.59
C ASP A 320 -11.75 -1.16 9.28
N ARG A 321 -11.36 -2.44 9.21
CA ARG A 321 -10.07 -2.93 9.66
C ARG A 321 -9.49 -3.87 8.64
N LYS A 322 -8.18 -3.73 8.39
CA LYS A 322 -7.48 -4.53 7.40
C LYS A 322 -6.14 -4.99 7.92
N ASP A 323 -5.84 -6.25 7.63
CA ASP A 323 -4.52 -6.82 7.73
C ASP A 323 -4.05 -7.28 6.35
N TYR A 324 -2.73 -7.29 6.16
CA TYR A 324 -2.12 -7.59 4.87
C TYR A 324 -1.02 -8.61 5.02
N TYR A 325 -0.87 -9.44 3.98
CA TYR A 325 0.36 -10.17 3.76
C TYR A 325 1.50 -9.19 3.45
N PRO A 326 2.76 -9.60 3.64
CA PRO A 326 3.93 -8.76 3.34
C PRO A 326 3.89 -8.08 1.97
N PHE A 327 3.48 -8.79 0.93
CA PHE A 327 3.37 -8.25 -0.43
C PHE A 327 2.02 -7.58 -0.72
N GLY A 328 1.20 -7.32 0.29
CA GLY A 328 0.08 -6.40 0.19
C GLY A 328 -1.28 -7.00 -0.13
N LYS A 329 -1.39 -8.32 -0.30
CA LYS A 329 -2.71 -8.94 -0.37
C LYS A 329 -3.43 -8.80 0.96
N GLU A 330 -4.70 -8.43 0.93
CA GLU A 330 -5.54 -8.33 2.12
C GLU A 330 -5.82 -9.73 2.71
N TRP A 331 -5.84 -9.83 4.04
CA TRP A 331 -6.28 -11.04 4.71
C TRP A 331 -7.80 -11.18 4.58
N ALA A 332 -8.27 -12.38 4.28
CA ALA A 332 -9.70 -12.69 4.34
C ALA A 332 -10.09 -12.94 5.81
N GLN A 333 -10.66 -11.94 6.46
CA GLN A 333 -11.08 -11.99 7.87
C GLN A 333 -12.59 -11.66 7.96
N PRO A 334 -13.47 -12.67 8.01
CA PRO A 334 -14.92 -12.46 7.93
C PRO A 334 -15.52 -11.70 9.13
N ASP A 335 -14.83 -11.69 10.27
CA ASP A 335 -15.32 -11.07 11.51
C ASP A 335 -14.85 -9.61 11.71
N MET A 336 -14.07 -9.08 10.76
CA MET A 336 -13.62 -7.69 10.80
C MET A 336 -14.68 -6.74 10.23
N PRO A 337 -14.82 -5.52 10.78
CA PRO A 337 -15.61 -4.47 10.15
C PRO A 337 -15.09 -4.19 8.74
N THR A 338 -15.98 -4.04 7.78
CA THR A 338 -15.65 -3.71 6.39
C THR A 338 -16.44 -2.51 5.91
N SER A 339 -15.82 -1.67 5.11
CA SER A 339 -16.42 -0.53 4.45
C SER A 339 -16.17 -0.58 2.93
N ASP A 340 -16.81 0.33 2.19
CA ASP A 340 -16.57 0.50 0.75
C ASP A 340 -15.24 1.23 0.44
N ASN A 341 -14.35 1.34 1.41
CA ASN A 341 -13.05 1.97 1.22
C ASN A 341 -12.16 1.15 0.31
N ARG A 342 -11.84 1.68 -0.87
CA ARG A 342 -10.95 1.04 -1.84
C ARG A 342 -9.49 1.52 -1.77
N TYR A 343 -9.17 2.46 -0.88
CA TYR A 343 -7.80 2.94 -0.66
C TYR A 343 -7.16 2.15 0.47
N THR A 344 -6.41 1.10 0.12
CA THR A 344 -6.00 0.03 1.04
C THR A 344 -4.49 -0.10 1.12
N PHE A 345 -3.88 -1.08 0.48
CA PHE A 345 -2.44 -1.33 0.53
C PHE A 345 -1.63 -0.14 -0.01
N SER A 346 -0.63 0.33 0.77
CA SER A 346 0.17 1.54 0.47
C SER A 346 -0.68 2.78 0.15
N GLY A 347 -1.93 2.83 0.64
CA GLY A 347 -2.89 3.89 0.35
C GLY A 347 -3.35 3.94 -1.11
N LYS A 348 -3.13 2.86 -1.89
CA LYS A 348 -3.48 2.78 -3.30
C LYS A 348 -4.92 2.36 -3.50
N GLU A 349 -5.49 2.81 -4.62
CA GLU A 349 -6.86 2.47 -5.00
C GLU A 349 -6.90 1.05 -5.56
N LYS A 350 -7.62 0.16 -4.84
CA LYS A 350 -7.95 -1.17 -5.31
C LYS A 350 -8.98 -1.08 -6.43
N GLN A 351 -8.76 -1.82 -7.51
CA GLN A 351 -9.69 -1.84 -8.64
C GLN A 351 -10.78 -2.87 -8.38
N HIS A 352 -12.04 -2.46 -8.53
CA HIS A 352 -13.18 -3.36 -8.41
C HIS A 352 -13.83 -3.59 -9.77
N LEU A 353 -13.88 -4.84 -10.20
CA LEU A 353 -14.87 -5.28 -11.17
C LEU A 353 -16.16 -5.61 -10.43
N ARG A 354 -17.30 -5.14 -10.91
CA ARG A 354 -18.63 -5.23 -10.25
C ARG A 354 -19.02 -6.65 -9.80
N PHE A 355 -18.42 -7.70 -10.36
CA PHE A 355 -18.72 -9.11 -10.13
C PHE A 355 -17.51 -9.95 -9.74
N GLN A 356 -16.32 -9.39 -9.75
CA GLN A 356 -15.08 -10.06 -9.34
C GLN A 356 -14.18 -9.06 -8.62
N GLU A 357 -13.75 -9.44 -7.42
CA GLU A 357 -12.67 -8.72 -6.76
C GLU A 357 -11.39 -8.92 -7.56
N VAL A 358 -10.85 -7.84 -8.07
CA VAL A 358 -9.56 -7.80 -8.72
C VAL A 358 -8.60 -7.13 -7.75
N ASP A 359 -7.68 -7.89 -7.20
CA ASP A 359 -6.70 -7.37 -6.27
C ASP A 359 -5.58 -6.53 -6.94
N TYR A 360 -5.94 -5.81 -8.03
CA TYR A 360 -5.02 -4.85 -8.65
C TYR A 360 -5.10 -3.51 -7.94
N ALA A 361 -3.95 -3.00 -7.52
CA ALA A 361 -3.80 -1.67 -6.94
C ALA A 361 -3.22 -0.69 -7.98
N ASP A 362 -3.87 0.47 -8.13
CA ASP A 362 -3.43 1.54 -9.03
C ASP A 362 -2.34 2.38 -8.36
N PHE A 363 -1.09 2.20 -8.77
CA PHE A 363 0.05 3.00 -8.30
C PHE A 363 0.28 4.26 -9.15
N GLY A 364 -0.59 4.54 -10.11
CA GLY A 364 -0.52 5.67 -11.02
C GLY A 364 0.20 5.33 -12.32
N ALA A 365 1.50 5.09 -12.30
CA ALA A 365 2.24 4.70 -13.51
C ALA A 365 2.10 3.23 -13.88
N ARG A 366 1.79 2.38 -12.92
CA ARG A 366 1.61 0.93 -13.09
C ARG A 366 0.49 0.40 -12.21
N PHE A 367 -0.11 -0.72 -12.62
CA PHE A 367 -1.01 -1.50 -11.78
C PHE A 367 -0.23 -2.66 -11.15
N TYR A 368 -0.44 -2.87 -9.86
CA TYR A 368 0.20 -3.92 -9.07
C TYR A 368 -0.77 -5.06 -8.79
N ASP A 369 -0.34 -6.28 -9.08
CA ASP A 369 -1.03 -7.51 -8.70
C ASP A 369 -0.45 -8.04 -7.38
N SER A 370 -1.24 -7.98 -6.31
CA SER A 370 -0.83 -8.48 -5.00
C SER A 370 -0.89 -10.01 -4.87
N ASP A 371 -1.66 -10.67 -5.74
CA ASP A 371 -1.68 -12.14 -5.81
C ASP A 371 -0.41 -12.69 -6.47
N GLY A 372 -0.08 -12.17 -7.64
CA GLY A 372 1.11 -12.54 -8.39
C GLY A 372 2.40 -11.86 -7.93
N VAL A 373 2.31 -10.86 -7.08
CA VAL A 373 3.44 -10.10 -6.52
C VAL A 373 4.31 -9.46 -7.61
N HIS A 374 3.70 -8.73 -8.52
CA HIS A 374 4.40 -8.04 -9.60
C HIS A 374 3.58 -6.90 -10.18
N PHE A 375 4.24 -5.95 -10.82
CA PHE A 375 3.56 -4.98 -11.65
C PHE A 375 3.15 -5.59 -12.99
N LEU A 376 2.01 -5.15 -13.53
CA LEU A 376 1.52 -5.61 -14.83
C LEU A 376 2.30 -5.01 -16.00
N GLN A 377 2.94 -3.85 -15.80
CA GLN A 377 3.71 -3.12 -16.79
C GLN A 377 5.19 -3.04 -16.40
N GLN A 378 6.03 -2.86 -17.41
CA GLN A 378 7.45 -2.57 -17.18
C GLN A 378 7.61 -1.21 -16.47
N ASP A 379 8.64 -1.12 -15.62
CA ASP A 379 8.99 0.13 -14.94
C ASP A 379 9.34 1.21 -15.96
N PRO A 380 8.68 2.38 -15.94
CA PRO A 380 9.06 3.50 -16.81
C PRO A 380 10.48 4.00 -16.59
N LYS A 381 11.11 3.64 -15.45
CA LYS A 381 12.49 3.98 -15.07
C LYS A 381 13.43 2.77 -15.07
N ILE A 382 13.11 1.73 -15.83
CA ILE A 382 13.90 0.49 -15.93
C ILE A 382 15.40 0.75 -16.14
N GLU A 383 15.76 1.84 -16.83
CA GLU A 383 17.15 2.21 -17.08
C GLU A 383 17.95 2.45 -15.80
N ASN A 384 17.28 2.80 -14.69
CA ASN A 384 17.90 3.01 -13.39
C ASN A 384 18.15 1.69 -12.64
N TYR A 385 17.52 0.58 -13.06
CA TYR A 385 17.48 -0.68 -12.31
C TYR A 385 17.82 -1.90 -13.18
N VAL A 386 18.87 -1.79 -13.98
CA VAL A 386 19.28 -2.80 -14.99
C VAL A 386 19.61 -4.20 -14.46
N SER A 387 19.81 -4.36 -13.15
CA SER A 387 20.09 -5.63 -12.49
C SER A 387 18.87 -6.32 -11.89
N ILE A 388 17.69 -5.74 -12.04
CA ILE A 388 16.44 -6.22 -11.45
C ILE A 388 15.38 -6.33 -12.53
N THR A 389 14.46 -7.27 -12.39
CA THR A 389 13.33 -7.41 -13.31
C THR A 389 12.51 -6.11 -13.39
N PRO A 390 12.06 -5.69 -14.57
CA PRO A 390 11.25 -4.46 -14.73
C PRO A 390 9.87 -4.54 -14.08
N TYR A 391 9.43 -5.71 -13.67
CA TYR A 391 8.13 -5.96 -13.03
C TYR A 391 8.23 -6.05 -11.51
N ASN A 392 9.41 -5.80 -10.94
CA ASN A 392 9.68 -5.95 -9.52
C ASN A 392 8.85 -4.96 -8.67
N TYR A 393 8.40 -5.43 -7.51
CA TYR A 393 7.83 -4.60 -6.46
C TYR A 393 8.84 -4.47 -5.31
N CYS A 394 9.20 -3.24 -4.98
CA CYS A 394 9.99 -2.89 -3.80
C CYS A 394 11.28 -3.70 -3.62
N PHE A 395 11.98 -4.03 -4.71
CA PHE A 395 13.24 -4.81 -4.71
C PHE A 395 13.12 -6.20 -4.06
N GLY A 396 11.90 -6.76 -3.95
CA GLY A 396 11.61 -7.97 -3.20
C GLY A 396 11.63 -7.81 -1.69
N ASN A 397 11.64 -6.57 -1.19
CA ASN A 397 11.56 -6.25 0.24
C ASN A 397 10.44 -5.23 0.53
N PRO A 398 9.19 -5.67 0.49
CA PRO A 398 8.03 -4.81 0.69
C PRO A 398 7.84 -4.35 2.15
N ILE A 399 8.71 -4.81 3.07
CA ILE A 399 8.61 -4.49 4.49
C ILE A 399 9.26 -3.15 4.81
N ILE A 400 10.36 -2.81 4.12
CA ILE A 400 11.05 -1.52 4.34
C ILE A 400 10.87 -0.54 3.19
N PHE A 401 10.47 -1.01 2.01
CA PHE A 401 10.26 -0.16 0.84
C PHE A 401 8.78 -0.04 0.50
N ALA A 402 8.39 1.14 0.05
CA ALA A 402 7.10 1.41 -0.56
C ALA A 402 7.30 2.12 -1.90
N ASP A 403 6.53 1.74 -2.91
CA ASP A 403 6.44 2.47 -4.17
C ASP A 403 5.26 3.47 -4.09
N HIS A 404 5.51 4.74 -4.44
CA HIS A 404 4.49 5.78 -4.27
C HIS A 404 3.77 6.14 -5.55
N ASP A 405 4.37 5.91 -6.68
CA ASP A 405 3.85 6.36 -7.97
C ASP A 405 3.99 5.30 -9.08
N GLY A 406 4.37 4.08 -8.72
CA GLY A 406 4.58 3.00 -9.66
C GLY A 406 5.85 3.17 -10.50
N ARG A 407 6.88 3.88 -9.97
CA ARG A 407 8.15 4.16 -10.69
C ARG A 407 9.40 3.90 -9.88
N ASP A 408 9.39 4.28 -8.59
CA ASP A 408 10.58 4.21 -7.72
C ASP A 408 10.19 3.73 -6.33
N ALA A 409 10.65 2.57 -5.92
CA ALA A 409 10.53 2.16 -4.54
C ALA A 409 11.49 2.96 -3.64
N LYS A 410 10.98 3.46 -2.52
CA LYS A 410 11.72 4.22 -1.52
C LYS A 410 11.55 3.59 -0.15
N VAL A 411 12.51 3.83 0.74
CA VAL A 411 12.32 3.47 2.15
C VAL A 411 11.04 4.15 2.65
N ALA A 412 10.14 3.36 3.23
CA ALA A 412 8.89 3.86 3.77
C ALA A 412 9.16 4.78 4.96
N ILE A 413 8.92 6.06 4.76
CA ILE A 413 8.94 7.07 5.80
C ILE A 413 7.60 7.77 5.74
N ASP A 414 7.04 8.14 6.87
CA ASP A 414 5.75 8.81 6.92
C ASP A 414 5.71 10.04 6.00
N HIS A 415 4.82 10.01 5.01
CA HIS A 415 4.74 10.92 3.88
C HIS A 415 4.29 12.34 4.19
N ASN A 416 3.80 12.60 5.38
CA ASN A 416 3.36 13.94 5.75
C ASN A 416 4.51 14.87 6.15
N SER A 417 5.71 14.34 6.34
CA SER A 417 6.92 15.14 6.40
C SER A 417 7.48 15.31 4.98
N ARG A 418 7.28 16.50 4.39
CA ARG A 418 7.97 16.86 3.15
C ARG A 418 9.46 16.65 3.32
N THR A 419 9.98 15.62 2.64
CA THR A 419 11.39 15.45 2.34
C THR A 419 12.31 15.14 3.52
N VAL A 420 12.41 13.87 3.88
CA VAL A 420 13.72 13.31 4.16
C VAL A 420 14.06 12.40 3.00
N THR A 421 14.87 12.88 2.06
CA THR A 421 15.60 12.00 1.17
C THR A 421 16.61 11.29 2.06
N VAL A 422 16.23 10.14 2.62
CA VAL A 422 17.21 9.22 3.18
C VAL A 422 17.87 8.61 1.97
N THR A 423 19.03 9.11 1.61
CA THR A 423 19.97 8.40 0.78
C THR A 423 20.39 7.20 1.62
N ALA A 424 19.66 6.09 1.52
CA ALA A 424 20.12 4.84 2.06
C ALA A 424 21.36 4.47 1.23
N ASN A 425 22.56 4.58 1.81
CA ASN A 425 23.70 3.91 1.27
C ASN A 425 23.43 2.41 1.46
N ILE A 426 22.82 1.78 0.47
CA ILE A 426 22.72 0.33 0.41
C ILE A 426 24.16 -0.14 0.17
N PHE A 427 24.87 -0.51 1.23
CA PHE A 427 26.11 -1.26 1.13
C PHE A 427 25.74 -2.67 0.65
N LEU A 428 25.70 -2.86 -0.66
CA LEU A 428 25.80 -4.20 -1.23
C LEU A 428 27.17 -4.72 -0.86
N LEU A 429 27.25 -5.48 0.23
CA LEU A 429 28.42 -6.30 0.51
C LEU A 429 28.47 -7.34 -0.62
N ALA A 430 29.32 -7.08 -1.62
CA ALA A 430 29.58 -8.01 -2.68
C ALA A 430 30.03 -9.35 -2.06
N GLY A 431 29.16 -10.35 -2.11
CA GLY A 431 29.54 -11.73 -1.81
C GLY A 431 30.73 -12.10 -2.67
N ARG A 432 31.54 -13.06 -2.22
CA ARG A 432 32.75 -13.52 -2.93
C ARG A 432 32.43 -13.80 -4.41
N GLY A 433 32.89 -12.91 -5.30
CA GLY A 433 32.78 -13.08 -6.75
C GLY A 433 32.17 -11.90 -7.53
N VAL A 434 31.72 -10.84 -6.88
CA VAL A 434 31.27 -9.60 -7.56
C VAL A 434 32.44 -8.62 -7.53
N GLY A 435 32.88 -8.16 -8.69
CA GLY A 435 33.97 -7.21 -8.81
C GLY A 435 33.62 -5.85 -8.19
N THR A 436 34.60 -5.19 -7.60
CA THR A 436 34.49 -3.85 -6.98
C THR A 436 33.93 -2.80 -7.92
N ASP A 437 33.96 -2.97 -9.22
CA ASP A 437 33.52 -2.05 -10.24
C ASP A 437 31.99 -1.94 -10.29
N VAL A 438 31.26 -3.03 -10.00
CA VAL A 438 29.79 -3.04 -9.98
C VAL A 438 29.26 -2.29 -8.74
N ALA A 439 29.91 -2.47 -7.59
CA ALA A 439 29.55 -1.76 -6.37
C ALA A 439 29.80 -0.24 -6.49
N GLN A 440 30.87 0.19 -7.16
CA GLN A 440 31.15 1.60 -7.43
C GLN A 440 30.17 2.21 -8.45
N TYR A 441 29.76 1.46 -9.47
CA TYR A 441 28.78 1.91 -10.45
C TYR A 441 27.40 2.13 -9.82
N MET A 442 26.96 1.19 -8.96
CA MET A 442 25.69 1.34 -8.22
C MET A 442 25.73 2.50 -7.23
N GLN A 443 26.86 2.74 -6.57
CA GLN A 443 27.03 3.87 -5.65
C GLN A 443 26.95 5.24 -6.36
N SER A 444 27.40 5.33 -7.60
CA SER A 444 27.31 6.56 -8.41
C SER A 444 25.92 6.83 -8.98
N SER A 445 25.07 5.80 -9.12
CA SER A 445 23.71 5.90 -9.65
C SER A 445 22.68 6.33 -8.59
N ILE A 446 23.04 6.24 -7.30
CA ILE A 446 22.16 6.60 -6.17
C ILE A 446 22.32 8.07 -5.76
N VAL A 447 23.32 8.78 -6.24
CA VAL A 447 23.69 10.14 -5.80
C VAL A 447 23.19 11.26 -6.74
N ASN A 448 22.48 10.94 -7.83
CA ASN A 448 21.94 11.96 -8.75
C ASN A 448 20.43 11.93 -8.82
#